data_2cef6bb0a8ee6f1419ae406b4ae99f4e
#
_entry.id   2cef6bb0a8ee6f1419ae406b4ae99f4e
#
_cell.length_a   1.000
_cell.length_b   1.000
_cell.length_c   1.000
_cell.angle_alpha   90.00
_cell.angle_beta   90.00
_cell.angle_gamma   90.00
#
_symmetry.space_group_name_H-M   'P 1'
#
loop_
_entity.id
_entity.type
_entity.pdbx_description
1 polymer ?
#
loop_
_entity_poly.entity_id
_entity_poly.type
_entity_poly.pdbx_seq_one_letter_code
_entity_poly.pdbx_strand_id
1 'polypeptide(L)'
;MSRGLGDVYKRQIYNGLKAIKEDNEETKDIVVVIHDGNRPMLPQDVITDNLVKQKLFGSAVTVIPTTEVVFVSKDGVESNAALNREELWRTQTPHSYRFDELWTVHNQAIKDGVTNMAASCSLMQKYGYTTYFSKGSEKNIKITTVEDIEIFKALLSAKNDEWIKK
;
A
#
# COMPACT_ATOMS: atom_id res chain seq x y z
N MET A 1 9.62 5.65 24.89
CA MET A 1 9.30 6.31 23.62
C MET A 1 8.41 5.39 22.79
N SER A 2 7.18 5.80 22.51
CA SER A 2 6.31 5.07 21.60
C SER A 2 6.91 5.19 20.19
N ARG A 3 7.37 4.06 19.65
CA ARG A 3 7.84 4.01 18.25
C ARG A 3 6.62 4.19 17.37
N GLY A 4 6.61 5.20 16.49
CA GLY A 4 5.48 5.48 15.61
C GLY A 4 5.16 4.27 14.71
N LEU A 5 3.90 4.10 14.34
CA LEU A 5 3.41 3.01 13.47
C LEU A 5 4.23 2.87 12.17
N GLY A 6 4.70 3.99 11.60
CA GLY A 6 5.55 4.00 10.40
C GLY A 6 6.90 3.32 10.58
N ASP A 7 7.49 3.38 11.77
CA ASP A 7 8.77 2.72 12.07
C ASP A 7 8.61 1.20 12.22
N VAL A 8 7.47 0.75 12.75
CA VAL A 8 7.12 -0.67 12.83
C VAL A 8 6.92 -1.24 11.43
N TYR A 9 6.14 -0.58 10.57
CA TYR A 9 5.85 -1.00 9.21
C TYR A 9 7.13 -1.12 8.35
N LYS A 10 7.98 -0.09 8.36
CA LYS A 10 9.27 -0.10 7.65
C LYS A 10 10.14 -1.30 8.07
N ARG A 11 10.15 -1.62 9.37
CA ARG A 11 10.94 -2.71 9.92
C ARG A 11 10.42 -4.08 9.50
N GLN A 12 9.10 -4.26 9.45
CA GLN A 12 8.49 -5.49 8.97
C GLN A 12 8.85 -5.78 7.52
N ILE A 13 8.75 -4.76 6.64
CA ILE A 13 9.14 -4.90 5.23
C ILE A 13 10.63 -5.21 5.11
N TYR A 14 11.48 -4.48 5.82
CA TYR A 14 12.93 -4.70 5.80
C TYR A 14 13.31 -6.11 6.23
N ASN A 15 12.69 -6.64 7.27
CA ASN A 15 12.93 -8.01 7.73
C ASN A 15 12.52 -9.05 6.67
N GLY A 16 11.38 -8.83 5.98
CA GLY A 16 10.99 -9.67 4.86
C GLY A 16 11.97 -9.62 3.69
N LEU A 17 12.45 -8.41 3.33
CA LEU A 17 13.47 -8.24 2.29
C LEU A 17 14.78 -8.90 2.67
N LYS A 18 15.18 -8.83 3.94
CA LYS A 18 16.39 -9.48 4.45
C LYS A 18 16.29 -11.00 4.30
N ALA A 19 15.16 -11.61 4.70
CA ALA A 19 14.93 -13.03 4.53
C ALA A 19 15.00 -13.45 3.05
N ILE A 20 14.34 -12.69 2.15
CA ILE A 20 14.44 -12.96 0.70
C ILE A 20 15.89 -12.94 0.24
N LYS A 21 16.70 -11.96 0.71
CA LYS A 21 18.11 -11.84 0.33
C LYS A 21 18.96 -13.00 0.85
N GLU A 22 18.66 -13.50 2.06
CA GLU A 22 19.36 -14.63 2.67
C GLU A 22 19.03 -15.95 1.97
N ASP A 23 17.79 -16.11 1.48
CA ASP A 23 17.30 -17.34 0.85
C ASP A 23 17.61 -17.45 -0.65
N ASN A 24 18.09 -16.37 -1.30
CA ASN A 24 18.32 -16.33 -2.73
C ASN A 24 19.71 -15.79 -3.10
N GLU A 25 20.46 -16.55 -3.89
CA GLU A 25 21.77 -16.12 -4.42
C GLU A 25 21.62 -15.00 -5.44
N GLU A 26 20.62 -15.10 -6.34
CA GLU A 26 20.28 -14.10 -7.34
C GLU A 26 18.92 -13.47 -7.05
N THR A 27 18.84 -12.14 -7.07
CA THR A 27 17.63 -11.36 -6.75
C THR A 27 17.11 -10.51 -7.90
N LYS A 28 17.83 -10.47 -9.03
CA LYS A 28 17.59 -9.56 -10.16
C LYS A 28 16.16 -9.62 -10.72
N ASP A 29 15.57 -10.81 -10.78
CA ASP A 29 14.26 -11.02 -11.36
C ASP A 29 13.15 -11.18 -10.31
N ILE A 30 13.48 -11.01 -9.02
CA ILE A 30 12.50 -11.13 -7.95
C ILE A 30 11.60 -9.89 -7.92
N VAL A 31 10.30 -10.14 -7.95
CA VAL A 31 9.26 -9.14 -7.70
C VAL A 31 8.74 -9.32 -6.28
N VAL A 32 8.79 -8.25 -5.49
CA VAL A 32 8.22 -8.21 -4.14
C VAL A 32 6.84 -7.60 -4.20
N VAL A 33 5.86 -8.30 -3.63
CA VAL A 33 4.50 -7.82 -3.46
C VAL A 33 4.23 -7.60 -1.97
N ILE A 34 3.96 -6.37 -1.59
CA ILE A 34 3.67 -5.99 -0.20
C ILE A 34 2.16 -5.83 -0.05
N HIS A 35 1.57 -6.58 0.87
CA HIS A 35 0.15 -6.47 1.16
C HIS A 35 -0.14 -6.37 2.66
N ASP A 36 -1.10 -5.51 3.01
CA ASP A 36 -1.55 -5.34 4.39
C ASP A 36 -2.36 -6.57 4.83
N GLY A 37 -1.93 -7.27 5.89
CA GLY A 37 -2.63 -8.44 6.42
C GLY A 37 -4.06 -8.18 6.91
N ASN A 38 -4.41 -6.92 7.16
CA ASN A 38 -5.77 -6.49 7.53
C ASN A 38 -6.61 -5.97 6.35
N ARG A 39 -6.27 -6.36 5.09
CA ARG A 39 -7.09 -6.19 3.88
C ARG A 39 -7.51 -7.54 3.31
N PRO A 40 -8.45 -8.26 3.95
CA PRO A 40 -8.77 -9.64 3.58
C PRO A 40 -9.62 -9.77 2.32
N MET A 41 -10.17 -8.67 1.80
CA MET A 41 -11.08 -8.67 0.63
C MET A 41 -10.40 -8.19 -0.65
N LEU A 42 -9.16 -8.66 -0.89
CA LEU A 42 -8.41 -8.30 -2.09
C LEU A 42 -8.98 -9.00 -3.33
N PRO A 43 -9.53 -8.26 -4.31
CA PRO A 43 -10.06 -8.85 -5.54
C PRO A 43 -8.94 -9.34 -6.47
N GLN A 44 -9.20 -10.42 -7.21
CA GLN A 44 -8.24 -11.01 -8.14
C GLN A 44 -7.81 -10.06 -9.27
N ASP A 45 -8.73 -9.25 -9.79
CA ASP A 45 -8.45 -8.27 -10.84
C ASP A 45 -7.51 -7.15 -10.37
N VAL A 46 -7.56 -6.78 -9.08
CA VAL A 46 -6.61 -5.84 -8.47
C VAL A 46 -5.20 -6.42 -8.45
N ILE A 47 -5.05 -7.69 -8.08
CA ILE A 47 -3.74 -8.39 -8.09
C ILE A 47 -3.20 -8.43 -9.52
N THR A 48 -4.05 -8.83 -10.46
CA THR A 48 -3.66 -8.98 -11.87
C THR A 48 -3.20 -7.64 -12.46
N ASP A 49 -3.97 -6.57 -12.28
CA ASP A 49 -3.59 -5.25 -12.79
C ASP A 49 -2.30 -4.74 -12.15
N ASN A 50 -2.14 -4.95 -10.83
CA ASN A 50 -0.92 -4.55 -10.12
C ASN A 50 0.33 -5.24 -10.68
N LEU A 51 0.29 -6.57 -10.91
CA LEU A 51 1.42 -7.31 -11.49
C LEU A 51 1.69 -6.93 -12.94
N VAL A 52 0.65 -6.68 -13.75
CA VAL A 52 0.80 -6.19 -15.13
C VAL A 52 1.49 -4.83 -15.15
N LYS A 53 1.06 -3.89 -14.30
CA LYS A 53 1.68 -2.57 -14.18
C LYS A 53 3.11 -2.65 -13.67
N GLN A 54 3.37 -3.50 -12.69
CA GLN A 54 4.73 -3.74 -12.19
C GLN A 54 5.66 -4.25 -13.31
N LYS A 55 5.19 -5.20 -14.12
CA LYS A 55 5.98 -5.71 -15.25
C LYS A 55 6.27 -4.65 -16.30
N LEU A 56 5.33 -3.73 -16.56
CA LEU A 56 5.48 -2.66 -17.55
C LEU A 56 6.40 -1.53 -17.07
N PHE A 57 6.31 -1.16 -15.80
CA PHE A 57 6.93 0.05 -15.26
C PHE A 57 8.00 -0.20 -14.19
N GLY A 58 8.20 -1.44 -13.77
CA GLY A 58 9.14 -1.82 -12.70
C GLY A 58 8.53 -1.72 -11.30
N SER A 59 7.47 -0.95 -11.12
CA SER A 59 6.74 -0.84 -9.85
C SER A 59 5.25 -0.60 -10.10
N ALA A 60 4.42 -0.91 -9.10
CA ALA A 60 2.99 -0.60 -9.12
C ALA A 60 2.45 -0.38 -7.71
N VAL A 61 1.64 0.64 -7.53
CA VAL A 61 0.94 0.96 -6.28
C VAL A 61 -0.55 0.99 -6.53
N THR A 62 -1.28 0.15 -5.82
CA THR A 62 -2.73 0.10 -5.92
C THR A 62 -3.35 1.36 -5.36
N VAL A 63 -4.22 2.01 -6.14
CA VAL A 63 -4.87 3.26 -5.74
C VAL A 63 -6.34 3.27 -6.15
N ILE A 64 -7.12 4.09 -5.45
CA ILE A 64 -8.49 4.48 -5.83
C ILE A 64 -8.61 6.01 -5.82
N PRO A 65 -9.43 6.62 -6.68
CA PRO A 65 -9.66 8.06 -6.64
C PRO A 65 -10.31 8.47 -5.32
N THR A 66 -10.05 9.69 -4.88
CA THR A 66 -10.74 10.27 -3.73
C THR A 66 -12.08 10.85 -4.18
N THR A 67 -13.17 10.42 -3.57
CA THR A 67 -14.54 10.85 -3.87
C THR A 67 -15.01 11.99 -2.98
N GLU A 68 -14.46 12.08 -1.77
CA GLU A 68 -14.79 13.12 -0.80
C GLU A 68 -13.94 14.38 -0.99
N VAL A 69 -14.43 15.51 -0.48
CA VAL A 69 -13.64 16.74 -0.34
C VAL A 69 -12.64 16.56 0.80
N VAL A 70 -11.38 16.91 0.54
CA VAL A 70 -10.29 16.81 1.53
C VAL A 70 -9.79 18.22 1.88
N PHE A 71 -9.82 18.54 3.17
CA PHE A 71 -9.28 19.76 3.73
C PHE A 71 -7.89 19.54 4.31
N VAL A 72 -7.06 20.58 4.29
CA VAL A 72 -5.80 20.61 5.03
C VAL A 72 -6.02 21.38 6.32
N SER A 73 -5.77 20.74 7.46
CA SER A 73 -5.83 21.38 8.80
C SER A 73 -4.57 21.04 9.59
N LYS A 74 -4.07 22.00 10.35
CA LYS A 74 -2.90 21.82 11.25
C LYS A 74 -3.32 21.42 12.66
N ASP A 75 -4.50 21.83 13.07
CA ASP A 75 -5.02 21.66 14.45
C ASP A 75 -6.28 20.77 14.51
N GLY A 76 -6.86 20.40 13.35
CA GLY A 76 -8.07 19.61 13.27
C GLY A 76 -9.35 20.40 13.61
N VAL A 77 -9.27 21.72 13.78
CA VAL A 77 -10.39 22.58 14.17
C VAL A 77 -10.91 23.39 12.99
N GLU A 78 -9.98 23.98 12.22
CA GLU A 78 -10.32 24.84 11.08
C GLU A 78 -9.46 24.54 9.86
N SER A 79 -9.90 24.94 8.69
CA SER A 79 -9.15 24.84 7.45
C SER A 79 -9.43 26.01 6.53
N ASN A 80 -8.38 26.55 5.95
CA ASN A 80 -8.44 27.61 4.94
C ASN A 80 -8.05 27.09 3.54
N ALA A 81 -7.86 25.77 3.37
CA ALA A 81 -7.46 25.16 2.11
C ALA A 81 -8.13 23.81 1.89
N ALA A 82 -8.70 23.63 0.71
CA ALA A 82 -9.15 22.34 0.20
C ALA A 82 -8.19 21.86 -0.91
N LEU A 83 -7.98 20.57 -0.97
CA LEU A 83 -7.20 19.95 -2.05
C LEU A 83 -8.09 19.71 -3.28
N ASN A 84 -7.50 19.82 -4.46
CA ASN A 84 -8.20 19.45 -5.71
C ASN A 84 -8.45 17.94 -5.72
N ARG A 85 -9.70 17.54 -5.52
CA ARG A 85 -10.13 16.15 -5.44
C ARG A 85 -9.75 15.34 -6.70
N GLU A 86 -9.74 15.94 -7.87
CA GLU A 86 -9.44 15.26 -9.15
C GLU A 86 -7.97 14.81 -9.24
N GLU A 87 -7.09 15.38 -8.42
CA GLU A 87 -5.67 15.03 -8.34
C GLU A 87 -5.34 14.08 -7.17
N LEU A 88 -6.35 13.73 -6.36
CA LEU A 88 -6.15 12.97 -5.14
C LEU A 88 -6.49 11.49 -5.32
N TRP A 89 -5.54 10.64 -4.94
CA TRP A 89 -5.65 9.20 -4.99
C TRP A 89 -5.32 8.60 -3.61
N ARG A 90 -6.21 7.75 -3.11
CA ARG A 90 -5.99 7.01 -1.86
C ARG A 90 -5.23 5.74 -2.17
N THR A 91 -4.10 5.52 -1.49
CA THR A 91 -3.34 4.28 -1.66
C THR A 91 -4.00 3.12 -0.94
N GLN A 92 -3.95 1.96 -1.60
CA GLN A 92 -4.25 0.66 -1.02
C GLN A 92 -3.04 -0.24 -1.22
N THR A 93 -3.06 -1.46 -0.68
CA THR A 93 -2.13 -2.51 -1.07
C THR A 93 -2.88 -3.56 -1.92
N PRO A 94 -2.19 -4.29 -2.82
CA PRO A 94 -0.74 -4.53 -2.90
C PRO A 94 0.07 -3.38 -3.50
N HIS A 95 1.35 -3.30 -3.08
CA HIS A 95 2.40 -2.54 -3.75
C HIS A 95 3.44 -3.53 -4.28
N SER A 96 3.84 -3.40 -5.53
CA SER A 96 4.82 -4.30 -6.15
C SER A 96 6.03 -3.54 -6.66
N TYR A 97 7.22 -4.10 -6.43
CA TYR A 97 8.50 -3.51 -6.78
C TYR A 97 9.48 -4.59 -7.24
N ARG A 98 10.52 -4.20 -7.97
CA ARG A 98 11.71 -5.03 -8.12
C ARG A 98 12.43 -5.11 -6.78
N PHE A 99 12.85 -6.31 -6.42
CA PHE A 99 13.53 -6.55 -5.14
C PHE A 99 14.74 -5.63 -4.95
N ASP A 100 15.63 -5.56 -5.94
CA ASP A 100 16.90 -4.84 -5.83
C ASP A 100 16.70 -3.33 -5.61
N GLU A 101 15.70 -2.73 -6.26
CA GLU A 101 15.36 -1.32 -6.07
C GLU A 101 14.84 -1.06 -4.65
N LEU A 102 13.89 -1.88 -4.21
CA LEU A 102 13.30 -1.75 -2.88
C LEU A 102 14.33 -2.01 -1.77
N TRP A 103 15.18 -3.02 -1.95
CA TRP A 103 16.27 -3.34 -1.05
C TRP A 103 17.27 -2.20 -0.92
N THR A 104 17.70 -1.61 -2.05
CA THR A 104 18.62 -0.47 -2.09
C THR A 104 18.04 0.72 -1.34
N VAL A 105 16.79 1.06 -1.61
CA VAL A 105 16.09 2.19 -0.95
C VAL A 105 15.96 1.97 0.56
N HIS A 106 15.59 0.76 0.99
CA HIS A 106 15.49 0.46 2.42
C HIS A 106 16.85 0.55 3.15
N ASN A 107 17.92 0.07 2.54
CA ASN A 107 19.26 0.19 3.13
C ASN A 107 19.74 1.65 3.19
N GLN A 108 19.47 2.44 2.14
CA GLN A 108 19.79 3.86 2.15
C GLN A 108 19.00 4.61 3.23
N ALA A 109 17.72 4.31 3.36
CA ALA A 109 16.87 4.90 4.40
C ALA A 109 17.34 4.59 5.83
N ILE A 110 17.93 3.41 6.05
CA ILE A 110 18.53 3.06 7.35
C ILE A 110 19.79 3.91 7.58
N LYS A 111 20.67 4.04 6.60
CA LYS A 111 21.89 4.86 6.68
C LYS A 111 21.56 6.33 6.96
N ASP A 112 20.54 6.86 6.29
CA ASP A 112 20.09 8.25 6.42
C ASP A 112 19.28 8.51 7.69
N GLY A 113 19.06 7.48 8.53
CA GLY A 113 18.27 7.61 9.76
C GLY A 113 16.81 7.97 9.51
N VAL A 114 16.27 7.66 8.32
CA VAL A 114 14.87 7.96 7.98
C VAL A 114 13.95 7.12 8.85
N THR A 115 13.21 7.78 9.72
CA THR A 115 12.17 7.23 10.57
C THR A 115 10.81 7.75 10.06
N ASN A 116 9.71 7.16 10.50
CA ASN A 116 8.37 7.69 10.29
C ASN A 116 7.88 7.73 8.81
N MET A 117 8.18 6.69 8.04
CA MET A 117 7.58 6.51 6.71
C MET A 117 6.45 5.48 6.79
N ALA A 118 5.24 5.96 6.56
CA ALA A 118 4.03 5.15 6.75
C ALA A 118 3.79 4.08 5.67
N ALA A 119 4.44 4.19 4.50
CA ALA A 119 4.26 3.26 3.39
C ALA A 119 5.52 3.16 2.54
N SER A 120 5.74 1.99 1.91
CA SER A 120 6.85 1.77 0.97
C SER A 120 6.81 2.72 -0.23
N CYS A 121 5.61 3.04 -0.75
CA CYS A 121 5.48 3.99 -1.86
C CYS A 121 6.02 5.38 -1.52
N SER A 122 5.72 5.90 -0.34
CA SER A 122 6.26 7.18 0.12
C SER A 122 7.78 7.13 0.31
N LEU A 123 8.31 5.99 0.77
CA LEU A 123 9.75 5.80 0.88
C LEU A 123 10.42 5.79 -0.48
N MET A 124 9.87 5.06 -1.45
CA MET A 124 10.39 5.03 -2.82
C MET A 124 10.40 6.43 -3.47
N GLN A 125 9.30 7.19 -3.32
CA GLN A 125 9.21 8.58 -3.80
C GLN A 125 10.26 9.49 -3.19
N LYS A 126 10.51 9.36 -1.87
CA LYS A 126 11.56 10.13 -1.17
C LYS A 126 12.94 9.92 -1.80
N TYR A 127 13.21 8.74 -2.36
CA TYR A 127 14.46 8.42 -3.04
C TYR A 127 14.38 8.56 -4.57
N GLY A 128 13.42 9.32 -5.07
CA GLY A 128 13.35 9.72 -6.48
C GLY A 128 12.68 8.72 -7.42
N TYR A 129 12.07 7.66 -6.89
CA TYR A 129 11.34 6.70 -7.72
C TYR A 129 9.93 7.20 -8.05
N THR A 130 9.54 7.05 -9.29
CA THR A 130 8.18 7.34 -9.74
C THR A 130 7.21 6.26 -9.24
N THR A 131 6.04 6.69 -8.74
CA THR A 131 4.96 5.80 -8.36
C THR A 131 4.02 5.60 -9.54
N TYR A 132 3.91 4.38 -10.05
CA TYR A 132 2.96 4.01 -11.09
C TYR A 132 1.70 3.42 -10.47
N PHE A 133 0.54 3.87 -10.93
CA PHE A 133 -0.73 3.48 -10.35
C PHE A 133 -1.27 2.20 -10.99
N SER A 134 -1.80 1.32 -10.16
CA SER A 134 -2.64 0.20 -10.55
C SER A 134 -4.03 0.35 -9.96
N LYS A 135 -4.99 -0.31 -10.60
CA LYS A 135 -6.40 -0.29 -10.22
C LYS A 135 -6.59 -0.83 -8.80
N GLY A 136 -7.31 -0.08 -7.97
CA GLY A 136 -7.81 -0.54 -6.66
C GLY A 136 -9.29 -0.88 -6.67
N SER A 137 -9.84 -1.13 -5.50
CA SER A 137 -11.25 -1.45 -5.30
C SER A 137 -11.74 -0.95 -3.94
N GLU A 138 -12.94 -0.38 -3.89
CA GLU A 138 -13.58 -0.05 -2.60
C GLU A 138 -13.83 -1.29 -1.74
N LYS A 139 -13.95 -2.48 -2.35
CA LYS A 139 -14.05 -3.76 -1.61
C LYS A 139 -12.75 -4.14 -0.89
N ASN A 140 -11.61 -3.59 -1.30
CA ASN A 140 -10.30 -3.84 -0.68
C ASN A 140 -10.11 -2.97 0.57
N ILE A 141 -11.06 -3.06 1.50
CA ILE A 141 -11.08 -2.29 2.75
C ILE A 141 -9.91 -2.69 3.65
N LYS A 142 -9.43 -1.73 4.44
CA LYS A 142 -8.46 -1.97 5.51
C LYS A 142 -9.22 -2.00 6.84
N ILE A 143 -9.19 -3.12 7.53
CA ILE A 143 -9.83 -3.28 8.83
C ILE A 143 -8.94 -2.62 9.89
N THR A 144 -9.38 -1.48 10.40
CA THR A 144 -8.67 -0.67 11.40
C THR A 144 -9.52 -0.31 12.61
N THR A 145 -10.83 -0.33 12.44
CA THR A 145 -11.81 0.00 13.49
C THR A 145 -12.83 -1.12 13.68
N VAL A 146 -13.66 -1.01 14.72
CA VAL A 146 -14.77 -1.96 14.96
C VAL A 146 -15.82 -1.85 13.84
N GLU A 147 -16.08 -0.64 13.38
CA GLU A 147 -17.01 -0.35 12.28
C GLU A 147 -16.56 -1.02 10.96
N ASP A 148 -15.25 -1.08 10.70
CA ASP A 148 -14.71 -1.79 9.53
C ASP A 148 -15.03 -3.29 9.58
N ILE A 149 -15.12 -3.89 10.77
CA ILE A 149 -15.51 -5.31 10.93
C ILE A 149 -16.98 -5.51 10.52
N GLU A 150 -17.86 -4.57 10.83
CA GLU A 150 -19.26 -4.63 10.42
C GLU A 150 -19.40 -4.54 8.89
N ILE A 151 -18.68 -3.62 8.28
CA ILE A 151 -18.62 -3.48 6.82
C ILE A 151 -18.06 -4.77 6.19
N PHE A 152 -16.99 -5.34 6.76
CA PHE A 152 -16.41 -6.59 6.29
C PHE A 152 -17.41 -7.76 6.35
N LYS A 153 -18.14 -7.91 7.44
CA LYS A 153 -19.19 -8.93 7.59
C LYS A 153 -20.30 -8.76 6.53
N ALA A 154 -20.74 -7.53 6.28
CA ALA A 154 -21.73 -7.23 5.27
C ALA A 154 -21.23 -7.60 3.85
N LEU A 155 -19.99 -7.29 3.52
CA LEU A 155 -19.35 -7.66 2.24
C LEU A 155 -19.24 -9.19 2.07
N LEU A 156 -18.89 -9.92 3.13
CA LEU A 156 -18.86 -11.38 3.11
C LEU A 156 -20.24 -11.99 2.88
N SER A 157 -21.27 -11.47 3.53
CA SER A 157 -22.65 -11.93 3.34
C SER A 157 -23.12 -11.70 1.92
N ALA A 158 -22.90 -10.52 1.36
CA ALA A 158 -23.25 -10.21 -0.04
C ALA A 158 -22.53 -11.13 -1.05
N LYS A 159 -21.28 -11.50 -0.79
CA LYS A 159 -20.55 -12.45 -1.63
C LYS A 159 -21.15 -13.86 -1.57
N ASN A 160 -21.62 -14.29 -0.41
CA ASN A 160 -22.26 -15.60 -0.25
C ASN A 160 -23.61 -15.66 -0.97
N ASP A 161 -24.36 -14.56 -1.02
CA ASP A 161 -25.65 -14.48 -1.71
C ASP A 161 -25.53 -14.60 -3.25
N GLU A 162 -24.39 -14.17 -3.84
CA GLU A 162 -24.13 -14.37 -5.27
C GLU A 162 -23.94 -15.85 -5.64
N TRP A 163 -23.56 -16.73 -4.72
CA TRP A 163 -23.45 -18.17 -4.93
C TRP A 163 -24.80 -18.90 -4.90
N ILE A 164 -25.81 -18.30 -4.27
CA ILE A 164 -27.16 -18.87 -4.14
C ILE A 164 -27.98 -18.57 -5.41
N LYS A 165 -27.58 -17.61 -6.22
CA LYS A 165 -28.29 -17.18 -7.44
C LYS A 165 -27.81 -17.86 -8.72
N LYS A 166 -26.96 -18.86 -8.62
CA LYS A 166 -26.56 -19.78 -9.70
C LYS A 166 -27.11 -21.17 -9.42
#